data_8e6aa321c3d93f4544e029c82da5ce93
#
_entry.id   8e6aa321c3d93f4544e029c82da5ce93
#
_cell.length_a   1.000
_cell.length_b   1.000
_cell.length_c   1.000
_cell.angle_alpha   90.00
_cell.angle_beta   90.00
_cell.angle_gamma   90.00
#
_symmetry.space_group_name_H-M   'P 1'
#
loop_
_entity.id
_entity.type
_entity.pdbx_description
1 polymer ?
#
loop_
_entity_poly.entity_id
_entity_poly.type
_entity_poly.pdbx_seq_one_letter_code
_entity_poly.pdbx_strand_id
1 'polypeptide(L)'
;MPEAPRRLIADRYRLVRPLGQGGMGRVWQALDEMLHRAVALKELVAPPGLRDDELHEMRERSMREARAVARLGHVNVVRVFDVLLTDGDPWIVMELVPSRTLQQALEVDGPMPPARAARIGSAVLSALRAAHGAGILHRDVKPANVLLADDGRVVLTDFGLATLPGDPRMTRTGMVLGSPAYLAPERVTDGAVGPAADLWSLGATLYSAVEGRTPYSRST
;
A
#
# COMPACT_ATOMS: atom_id res chain seq x y z
N MET A 1 16.67 22.68 -1.59
CA MET A 1 16.15 21.31 -1.38
C MET A 1 16.87 20.76 -0.15
N PRO A 2 16.22 20.31 0.92
CA PRO A 2 16.92 19.70 2.03
C PRO A 2 17.63 18.43 1.54
N GLU A 3 18.93 18.33 1.80
CA GLU A 3 19.72 17.13 1.53
C GLU A 3 19.05 15.96 2.28
N ALA A 4 18.73 14.88 1.57
CA ALA A 4 18.24 13.66 2.20
C ALA A 4 19.32 13.19 3.19
N PRO A 5 18.95 12.79 4.41
CA PRO A 5 19.94 12.30 5.36
C PRO A 5 20.67 11.11 4.72
N ARG A 6 22.00 11.13 4.76
CA ARG A 6 22.86 10.00 4.34
C ARG A 6 22.69 8.81 5.29
N ARG A 7 21.43 8.44 5.58
CA ARG A 7 21.11 7.36 6.50
C ARG A 7 21.20 6.04 5.75
N LEU A 8 22.04 5.17 6.27
CA LEU A 8 22.20 3.80 5.82
C LEU A 8 21.30 2.90 6.69
N ILE A 9 20.41 2.16 6.05
CA ILE A 9 19.49 1.22 6.71
C ILE A 9 20.09 -0.18 6.63
N ALA A 10 20.21 -0.85 7.79
CA ALA A 10 20.80 -2.17 7.93
C ALA A 10 22.18 -2.31 7.23
N ASP A 11 23.01 -1.26 7.30
CA ASP A 11 24.36 -1.17 6.70
C ASP A 11 24.41 -1.55 5.19
N ARG A 12 23.28 -1.44 4.51
CA ARG A 12 23.15 -1.86 3.10
C ARG A 12 22.37 -0.90 2.22
N TYR A 13 21.31 -0.30 2.72
CA TYR A 13 20.40 0.48 1.88
C TYR A 13 20.55 1.98 2.17
N ARG A 14 21.16 2.70 1.24
CA ARG A 14 21.36 4.14 1.36
C ARG A 14 20.12 4.88 0.87
N LEU A 15 19.48 5.65 1.76
CA LEU A 15 18.34 6.48 1.40
C LEU A 15 18.77 7.60 0.44
N VAL A 16 18.00 7.80 -0.63
CA VAL A 16 18.26 8.79 -1.69
C VAL A 16 17.28 9.96 -1.59
N ARG A 17 15.97 9.69 -1.67
CA ARG A 17 14.92 10.70 -1.57
C ARG A 17 13.59 10.06 -1.15
N PRO A 18 12.69 10.82 -0.53
CA PRO A 18 11.34 10.34 -0.29
C PRO A 18 10.57 10.19 -1.62
N LEU A 19 9.76 9.14 -1.72
CA LEU A 19 8.82 8.88 -2.81
C LEU A 19 7.39 9.24 -2.43
N GLY A 20 7.04 9.04 -1.14
CA GLY A 20 5.73 9.34 -0.60
C GLY A 20 5.68 9.21 0.92
N GLN A 21 4.66 9.81 1.52
CA GLN A 21 4.38 9.72 2.95
C GLN A 21 2.87 9.53 3.12
N GLY A 22 2.48 8.63 4.00
CA GLY A 22 1.08 8.38 4.35
C GLY A 22 0.92 8.03 5.83
N GLY A 23 -0.29 7.76 6.27
CA GLY A 23 -0.60 7.42 7.66
C GLY A 23 0.09 6.15 8.18
N MET A 24 0.66 5.33 7.30
CA MET A 24 1.31 4.05 7.63
C MET A 24 2.84 4.10 7.51
N GLY A 25 3.43 5.29 7.28
CA GLY A 25 4.87 5.44 7.17
C GLY A 25 5.32 6.20 5.92
N ARG A 26 6.59 6.08 5.62
CA ARG A 26 7.26 6.75 4.49
C ARG A 26 7.81 5.72 3.52
N VAL A 27 7.75 6.07 2.25
CA VAL A 27 8.41 5.29 1.19
C VAL A 27 9.57 6.10 0.64
N TRP A 28 10.74 5.47 0.57
CA TRP A 28 11.98 6.06 0.12
C TRP A 28 12.48 5.39 -1.13
N GLN A 29 13.05 6.14 -2.05
CA GLN A 29 13.99 5.59 -3.00
C GLN A 29 15.32 5.38 -2.28
N ALA A 30 15.91 4.21 -2.45
CA ALA A 30 17.21 3.88 -1.88
C ALA A 30 18.10 3.15 -2.88
N LEU A 31 19.39 3.11 -2.60
CA LEU A 31 20.38 2.31 -3.31
C LEU A 31 20.74 1.10 -2.45
N ASP A 32 20.54 -0.10 -2.94
CA ASP A 32 21.13 -1.33 -2.41
C ASP A 32 22.62 -1.33 -2.77
N GLU A 33 23.48 -1.00 -1.80
CA GLU A 33 24.92 -0.87 -2.04
C GLU A 33 25.60 -2.22 -2.31
N MET A 34 25.00 -3.32 -1.84
CA MET A 34 25.53 -4.65 -2.08
C MET A 34 25.25 -5.15 -3.51
N LEU A 35 24.02 -4.91 -4.01
CA LEU A 35 23.60 -5.37 -5.34
C LEU A 35 23.63 -4.27 -6.39
N HIS A 36 24.09 -3.06 -6.05
CA HIS A 36 24.21 -1.88 -6.93
C HIS A 36 22.93 -1.59 -7.73
N ARG A 37 21.76 -1.65 -7.06
CA ARG A 37 20.47 -1.40 -7.71
C ARG A 37 19.60 -0.44 -6.91
N ALA A 38 18.74 0.30 -7.60
CA ALA A 38 17.73 1.12 -6.96
C ALA A 38 16.58 0.25 -6.44
N VAL A 39 16.08 0.58 -5.23
CA VAL A 39 14.98 -0.09 -4.56
C VAL A 39 14.04 0.93 -3.93
N ALA A 40 12.81 0.53 -3.61
CA ALA A 40 11.92 1.27 -2.74
C ALA A 40 11.99 0.69 -1.33
N LEU A 41 12.17 1.54 -0.32
CA LEU A 41 12.13 1.17 1.09
C LEU A 41 10.90 1.79 1.75
N LYS A 42 10.05 0.94 2.34
CA LYS A 42 8.92 1.39 3.15
C LYS A 42 9.25 1.25 4.63
N GLU A 43 9.27 2.39 5.32
CA GLU A 43 9.37 2.49 6.77
C GLU A 43 7.97 2.29 7.37
N LEU A 44 7.80 1.33 8.26
CA LEU A 44 6.53 1.14 8.96
C LEU A 44 6.58 1.88 10.29
N VAL A 45 5.86 2.99 10.37
CA VAL A 45 5.80 3.82 11.57
C VAL A 45 4.58 3.44 12.37
N ALA A 46 4.79 3.09 13.63
CA ALA A 46 3.71 2.79 14.56
C ALA A 46 2.88 4.05 14.88
N PRO A 47 1.55 3.93 15.04
CA PRO A 47 0.73 5.01 15.56
C PRO A 47 1.22 5.44 16.95
N PRO A 48 1.17 6.73 17.28
CA PRO A 48 1.54 7.20 18.61
C PRO A 48 0.55 6.68 19.67
N GLY A 49 1.06 6.36 20.87
CA GLY A 49 0.24 5.99 22.01
C GLY A 49 -0.04 4.50 22.15
N LEU A 50 0.60 3.64 21.36
CA LEU A 50 0.58 2.20 21.59
C LEU A 50 1.45 1.84 22.81
N ARG A 51 0.99 0.85 23.60
CA ARG A 51 1.79 0.23 24.65
C ARG A 51 2.88 -0.67 24.03
N ASP A 52 3.91 -0.98 24.78
CA ASP A 52 5.04 -1.77 24.29
C ASP A 52 4.63 -3.16 23.80
N ASP A 53 3.66 -3.80 24.46
CA ASP A 53 3.10 -5.08 24.05
C ASP A 53 2.33 -4.99 22.71
N GLU A 54 1.50 -3.96 22.55
CA GLU A 54 0.74 -3.69 21.31
C GLU A 54 1.69 -3.35 20.14
N LEU A 55 2.75 -2.59 20.42
CA LEU A 55 3.79 -2.24 19.46
C LEU A 55 4.54 -3.48 18.99
N HIS A 56 4.91 -4.37 19.93
CA HIS A 56 5.60 -5.62 19.60
C HIS A 56 4.72 -6.52 18.73
N GLU A 57 3.46 -6.72 19.11
CA GLU A 57 2.50 -7.53 18.34
C GLU A 57 2.29 -6.97 16.92
N MET A 58 2.14 -5.64 16.79
CA MET A 58 2.01 -4.97 15.50
C MET A 58 3.24 -5.22 14.60
N ARG A 59 4.45 -5.08 15.14
CA ARG A 59 5.71 -5.31 14.41
C ARG A 59 5.82 -6.75 13.92
N GLU A 60 5.61 -7.72 14.81
CA GLU A 60 5.65 -9.14 14.49
C GLU A 60 4.65 -9.51 13.39
N ARG A 61 3.45 -8.96 13.46
CA ARG A 61 2.43 -9.17 12.46
C ARG A 61 2.81 -8.55 11.12
N SER A 62 3.25 -7.29 11.10
CA SER A 62 3.69 -6.61 9.88
C SER A 62 4.81 -7.38 9.19
N MET A 63 5.76 -7.92 9.96
CA MET A 63 6.85 -8.78 9.46
C MET A 63 6.30 -10.09 8.85
N ARG A 64 5.32 -10.73 9.49
CA ARG A 64 4.70 -11.96 8.96
C ARG A 64 3.92 -11.69 7.67
N GLU A 65 3.13 -10.63 7.63
CA GLU A 65 2.37 -10.24 6.43
C GLU A 65 3.32 -9.86 5.27
N ALA A 66 4.37 -9.09 5.53
CA ALA A 66 5.37 -8.75 4.52
C ALA A 66 6.09 -9.99 3.95
N ARG A 67 6.45 -10.96 4.81
CA ARG A 67 7.04 -12.24 4.36
C ARG A 67 6.05 -13.07 3.54
N ALA A 68 4.76 -13.01 3.83
CA ALA A 68 3.74 -13.67 3.02
C ALA A 68 3.64 -13.03 1.62
N VAL A 69 3.61 -11.69 1.55
CA VAL A 69 3.60 -10.94 0.28
C VAL A 69 4.89 -11.18 -0.52
N ALA A 70 6.04 -11.32 0.13
CA ALA A 70 7.32 -11.61 -0.54
C ALA A 70 7.32 -12.94 -1.33
N ARG A 71 6.41 -13.86 -1.00
CA ARG A 71 6.25 -15.13 -1.73
C ARG A 71 5.35 -15.00 -2.96
N LEU A 72 4.68 -13.87 -3.15
CA LEU A 72 3.83 -13.63 -4.31
C LEU A 72 4.70 -13.24 -5.51
N GLY A 73 4.82 -14.14 -6.47
CA GLY A 73 5.47 -13.87 -7.76
C GLY A 73 4.43 -13.57 -8.83
N HIS A 74 3.96 -12.33 -8.95
CA HIS A 74 2.96 -11.95 -9.95
C HIS A 74 3.30 -10.60 -10.59
N VAL A 75 3.13 -10.48 -11.92
CA VAL A 75 3.51 -9.30 -12.70
C VAL A 75 2.79 -8.01 -12.27
N ASN A 76 1.58 -8.14 -11.73
CA ASN A 76 0.78 -7.02 -11.24
C ASN A 76 0.85 -6.81 -9.72
N VAL A 77 1.76 -7.48 -9.02
CA VAL A 77 2.03 -7.29 -7.59
C VAL A 77 3.44 -6.74 -7.43
N VAL A 78 3.61 -5.69 -6.62
CA VAL A 78 4.95 -5.17 -6.30
C VAL A 78 5.79 -6.28 -5.68
N ARG A 79 6.99 -6.48 -6.20
CA ARG A 79 7.89 -7.52 -5.67
C ARG A 79 8.53 -7.05 -4.38
N VAL A 80 8.39 -7.81 -3.31
CA VAL A 80 9.11 -7.61 -2.04
C VAL A 80 10.41 -8.40 -2.12
N PHE A 81 11.53 -7.73 -1.86
CA PHE A 81 12.87 -8.31 -1.93
C PHE A 81 13.39 -8.74 -0.56
N ASP A 82 13.06 -7.97 0.49
CA ASP A 82 13.55 -8.21 1.83
C ASP A 82 12.65 -7.57 2.87
N VAL A 83 12.75 -8.03 4.13
CA VAL A 83 12.04 -7.47 5.27
C VAL A 83 13.02 -7.37 6.44
N LEU A 84 13.28 -6.16 6.89
CA LEU A 84 14.32 -5.83 7.85
C LEU A 84 13.72 -5.32 9.16
N LEU A 85 14.42 -5.51 10.24
CA LEU A 85 14.17 -4.86 11.52
C LEU A 85 15.40 -4.02 11.87
N THR A 86 15.26 -2.70 11.89
CA THR A 86 16.36 -1.77 12.19
C THR A 86 15.89 -0.74 13.19
N ASP A 87 16.65 -0.52 14.25
CA ASP A 87 16.31 0.37 15.37
C ASP A 87 14.95 0.05 16.01
N GLY A 88 14.54 -1.22 15.92
CA GLY A 88 13.25 -1.69 16.42
C GLY A 88 12.08 -1.48 15.47
N ASP A 89 12.26 -0.80 14.33
CA ASP A 89 11.19 -0.57 13.36
C ASP A 89 11.32 -1.48 12.12
N PRO A 90 10.18 -2.02 11.61
CA PRO A 90 10.19 -2.82 10.40
C PRO A 90 10.38 -1.96 9.14
N TRP A 91 11.23 -2.43 8.25
CA TRP A 91 11.44 -1.86 6.91
C TRP A 91 11.19 -2.92 5.84
N ILE A 92 10.52 -2.54 4.78
CA ILE A 92 10.22 -3.44 3.66
C ILE A 92 10.98 -2.95 2.44
N VAL A 93 11.81 -3.81 1.87
CA VAL A 93 12.56 -3.55 0.64
C VAL A 93 11.77 -4.08 -0.54
N MET A 94 11.47 -3.22 -1.51
CA MET A 94 10.61 -3.54 -2.63
C MET A 94 11.23 -3.14 -3.96
N GLU A 95 10.68 -3.68 -5.05
CA GLU A 95 10.91 -3.19 -6.40
C GLU A 95 10.64 -1.69 -6.46
N LEU A 96 11.61 -0.91 -6.97
CA LEU A 96 11.35 0.47 -7.37
C LEU A 96 10.72 0.43 -8.76
N VAL A 97 9.42 0.75 -8.83
CA VAL A 97 8.67 0.82 -10.08
C VAL A 97 8.64 2.28 -10.56
N PRO A 98 9.37 2.64 -11.63
CA PRO A 98 9.21 3.95 -12.27
C PRO A 98 7.76 4.08 -12.76
N SER A 99 7.00 5.00 -12.15
CA SER A 99 5.55 5.04 -12.31
C SER A 99 4.96 6.32 -11.74
N ARG A 100 3.71 6.57 -12.09
CA ARG A 100 2.79 7.43 -11.31
C ARG A 100 1.67 6.58 -10.72
N THR A 101 1.11 6.99 -9.59
CA THR A 101 -0.07 6.33 -9.05
C THR A 101 -1.31 6.64 -9.90
N LEU A 102 -2.31 5.76 -9.85
CA LEU A 102 -3.61 6.03 -10.47
C LEU A 102 -4.23 7.32 -9.91
N GLN A 103 -4.03 7.61 -8.62
CA GLN A 103 -4.47 8.85 -8.01
C GLN A 103 -3.82 10.07 -8.67
N GLN A 104 -2.49 10.09 -8.81
CA GLN A 104 -1.77 11.17 -9.48
C GLN A 104 -2.22 11.32 -10.95
N ALA A 105 -2.49 10.20 -11.63
CA ALA A 105 -3.00 10.25 -12.98
C ALA A 105 -4.38 10.92 -13.05
N LEU A 106 -5.28 10.61 -12.11
CA LEU A 106 -6.60 11.24 -12.05
C LEU A 106 -6.55 12.72 -11.66
N GLU A 107 -5.64 13.10 -10.77
CA GLU A 107 -5.44 14.50 -10.37
C GLU A 107 -4.91 15.37 -11.51
N VAL A 108 -4.05 14.82 -12.37
CA VAL A 108 -3.41 15.56 -13.47
C VAL A 108 -4.21 15.47 -14.77
N ASP A 109 -4.62 14.23 -15.15
CA ASP A 109 -5.24 13.96 -16.45
C ASP A 109 -6.79 13.99 -16.38
N GLY A 110 -7.38 13.98 -15.17
CA GLY A 110 -8.82 13.84 -14.96
C GLY A 110 -9.34 12.40 -15.14
N PRO A 111 -10.68 12.22 -15.27
CA PRO A 111 -11.30 10.93 -15.48
C PRO A 111 -10.77 10.23 -16.74
N MET A 112 -10.71 8.91 -16.70
CA MET A 112 -10.19 8.15 -17.83
C MET A 112 -11.29 7.43 -18.62
N PRO A 113 -11.06 7.14 -19.92
CA PRO A 113 -12.00 6.35 -20.70
C PRO A 113 -12.27 4.99 -20.07
N PRO A 114 -13.54 4.47 -20.11
CA PRO A 114 -13.91 3.20 -19.52
C PRO A 114 -13.03 2.01 -19.96
N ALA A 115 -12.62 1.98 -21.23
CA ALA A 115 -11.73 0.95 -21.75
C ALA A 115 -10.34 0.94 -21.06
N ARG A 116 -9.81 2.12 -20.67
CA ARG A 116 -8.56 2.21 -19.91
C ARG A 116 -8.77 1.77 -18.46
N ALA A 117 -9.85 2.20 -17.84
CA ALA A 117 -10.21 1.77 -16.49
C ALA A 117 -10.41 0.25 -16.42
N ALA A 118 -11.05 -0.35 -17.41
CA ALA A 118 -11.26 -1.81 -17.51
C ALA A 118 -9.92 -2.58 -17.59
N ARG A 119 -8.94 -2.10 -18.37
CA ARG A 119 -7.59 -2.71 -18.42
C ARG A 119 -6.88 -2.65 -17.07
N ILE A 120 -6.95 -1.50 -16.41
CA ILE A 120 -6.39 -1.34 -15.05
C ILE A 120 -7.09 -2.28 -14.08
N GLY A 121 -8.43 -2.32 -14.12
CA GLY A 121 -9.22 -3.20 -13.26
C GLY A 121 -8.89 -4.68 -13.45
N SER A 122 -8.73 -5.14 -14.70
CA SER A 122 -8.33 -6.52 -15.02
C SER A 122 -6.96 -6.87 -14.43
N ALA A 123 -5.98 -5.95 -14.51
CA ALA A 123 -4.65 -6.16 -13.95
C ALA A 123 -4.67 -6.22 -12.41
N VAL A 124 -5.41 -5.29 -11.76
CA VAL A 124 -5.58 -5.29 -10.30
C VAL A 124 -6.34 -6.54 -9.84
N LEU A 125 -7.38 -6.95 -10.56
CA LEU A 125 -8.13 -8.19 -10.25
C LEU A 125 -7.24 -9.43 -10.37
N SER A 126 -6.34 -9.47 -11.35
CA SER A 126 -5.35 -10.55 -11.49
C SER A 126 -4.39 -10.59 -10.29
N ALA A 127 -3.91 -9.43 -9.83
CA ALA A 127 -3.10 -9.32 -8.62
C ALA A 127 -3.84 -9.81 -7.37
N LEU A 128 -5.08 -9.36 -7.17
CA LEU A 128 -5.92 -9.77 -6.04
C LEU A 128 -6.19 -11.27 -6.06
N ARG A 129 -6.47 -11.85 -7.23
CA ARG A 129 -6.70 -13.30 -7.39
C ARG A 129 -5.46 -14.11 -6.96
N ALA A 130 -4.26 -13.66 -7.35
CA ALA A 130 -3.02 -14.30 -6.93
C ALA A 130 -2.79 -14.21 -5.41
N ALA A 131 -3.06 -13.04 -4.80
CA ALA A 131 -2.95 -12.84 -3.37
C ALA A 131 -3.97 -13.67 -2.58
N HIS A 132 -5.25 -13.63 -2.97
CA HIS A 132 -6.32 -14.39 -2.33
C HIS A 132 -6.09 -15.90 -2.41
N GLY A 133 -5.56 -16.40 -3.55
CA GLY A 133 -5.16 -17.80 -3.71
C GLY A 133 -4.02 -18.21 -2.75
N ALA A 134 -3.22 -17.27 -2.27
CA ALA A 134 -2.20 -17.47 -1.25
C ALA A 134 -2.68 -17.14 0.19
N GLY A 135 -3.97 -16.89 0.38
CA GLY A 135 -4.57 -16.53 1.68
C GLY A 135 -4.25 -15.11 2.14
N ILE A 136 -3.83 -14.21 1.24
CA ILE A 136 -3.46 -12.83 1.55
C ILE A 136 -4.55 -11.88 1.07
N LEU A 137 -5.06 -11.03 1.98
CA LEU A 137 -5.98 -9.94 1.65
C LEU A 137 -5.19 -8.63 1.52
N HIS A 138 -5.59 -7.79 0.56
CA HIS A 138 -4.94 -6.49 0.36
C HIS A 138 -5.40 -5.46 1.39
N ARG A 139 -6.69 -5.39 1.68
CA ARG A 139 -7.33 -4.54 2.69
C ARG A 139 -7.28 -3.03 2.46
N ASP A 140 -6.56 -2.53 1.46
CA ASP A 140 -6.42 -1.09 1.17
C ASP A 140 -6.33 -0.80 -0.33
N VAL A 141 -7.18 -1.44 -1.14
CA VAL A 141 -7.24 -1.16 -2.59
C VAL A 141 -7.81 0.24 -2.81
N LYS A 142 -7.01 1.11 -3.45
CA LYS A 142 -7.38 2.50 -3.76
C LYS A 142 -6.47 3.07 -4.85
N PRO A 143 -6.82 4.19 -5.50
CA PRO A 143 -6.00 4.76 -6.57
C PRO A 143 -4.55 5.08 -6.18
N ALA A 144 -4.30 5.43 -4.93
CA ALA A 144 -2.95 5.71 -4.42
C ALA A 144 -2.04 4.46 -4.39
N ASN A 145 -2.64 3.26 -4.32
CA ASN A 145 -1.92 1.99 -4.22
C ASN A 145 -1.87 1.22 -5.55
N VAL A 146 -2.32 1.84 -6.65
CA VAL A 146 -2.23 1.29 -8.02
C VAL A 146 -1.19 2.11 -8.78
N LEU A 147 -0.08 1.48 -9.14
CA LEU A 147 1.00 2.09 -9.91
C LEU A 147 0.78 1.86 -11.41
N LEU A 148 0.84 2.93 -12.18
CA LEU A 148 0.86 2.91 -13.64
C LEU A 148 2.31 3.06 -14.07
N ALA A 149 2.96 1.93 -14.32
CA ALA A 149 4.39 1.90 -14.61
C ALA A 149 4.71 2.42 -16.01
N ASP A 150 5.90 3.01 -16.15
CA ASP A 150 6.39 3.57 -17.42
C ASP A 150 6.60 2.49 -18.50
N ASP A 151 6.80 1.23 -18.08
CA ASP A 151 6.87 0.05 -18.95
C ASP A 151 5.49 -0.51 -19.38
N GLY A 152 4.41 0.15 -18.96
CA GLY A 152 3.02 -0.23 -19.29
C GLY A 152 2.38 -1.23 -18.31
N ARG A 153 3.11 -1.75 -17.32
CA ARG A 153 2.52 -2.60 -16.28
C ARG A 153 1.60 -1.78 -15.38
N VAL A 154 0.58 -2.45 -14.86
CA VAL A 154 -0.21 -1.97 -13.72
C VAL A 154 0.19 -2.81 -12.51
N VAL A 155 0.67 -2.17 -11.47
CA VAL A 155 1.23 -2.86 -10.29
C VAL A 155 0.47 -2.44 -9.03
N LEU A 156 -0.06 -3.41 -8.29
CA LEU A 156 -0.69 -3.20 -7.00
C LEU A 156 0.38 -3.23 -5.90
N THR A 157 0.43 -2.19 -5.08
CA THR A 157 1.39 -2.03 -3.98
C THR A 157 0.68 -1.85 -2.65
N ASP A 158 1.45 -1.88 -1.56
CA ASP A 158 0.94 -1.61 -0.21
C ASP A 158 -0.14 -2.58 0.29
N PHE A 159 0.06 -3.88 0.02
CA PHE A 159 -0.72 -4.93 0.67
C PHE A 159 -0.73 -4.72 2.19
N GLY A 160 -1.88 -4.82 2.80
CA GLY A 160 -2.30 -4.49 4.16
C GLY A 160 -1.36 -4.62 5.35
N LEU A 161 -0.10 -4.23 5.16
CA LEU A 161 1.04 -4.39 6.07
C LEU A 161 0.92 -3.63 7.40
N ALA A 162 -0.19 -2.93 7.65
CA ALA A 162 -0.36 -2.08 8.81
C ALA A 162 -1.79 -2.06 9.40
N THR A 163 -2.59 -3.11 9.15
CA THR A 163 -3.92 -3.20 9.79
C THR A 163 -3.83 -3.99 11.08
N LEU A 164 -4.11 -3.35 12.23
CA LEU A 164 -4.27 -4.03 13.52
C LEU A 164 -5.52 -4.93 13.50
N PRO A 165 -5.50 -6.14 14.13
CA PRO A 165 -6.71 -6.92 14.37
C PRO A 165 -7.61 -6.14 15.33
N GLY A 166 -8.88 -6.02 15.01
CA GLY A 166 -9.81 -5.25 15.83
C GLY A 166 -9.58 -3.74 15.72
N ASP A 167 -8.84 -3.29 14.69
CA ASP A 167 -8.80 -1.91 14.31
C ASP A 167 -10.10 -1.58 13.54
N PRO A 168 -11.14 -1.09 14.21
CA PRO A 168 -12.00 -0.17 13.53
C PRO A 168 -11.03 0.96 13.19
N ARG A 169 -10.86 1.31 11.93
CA ARG A 169 -10.13 2.54 11.52
C ARG A 169 -10.83 3.80 12.06
N MET A 170 -11.54 3.63 13.14
CA MET A 170 -12.00 4.59 14.10
C MET A 170 -11.04 4.54 15.27
N THR A 171 -10.14 5.51 15.34
CA THR A 171 -9.43 5.77 16.60
C THR A 171 -10.48 5.92 17.71
N ARG A 172 -10.10 5.64 18.98
CA ARG A 172 -10.92 5.94 20.17
C ARG A 172 -11.46 7.40 20.19
N THR A 173 -10.97 8.25 19.32
CA THR A 173 -11.36 9.65 19.08
C THR A 173 -12.36 9.84 17.94
N GLY A 174 -12.88 8.77 17.32
CA GLY A 174 -13.85 8.88 16.21
C GLY A 174 -13.26 9.27 14.85
N MET A 175 -11.93 9.39 14.74
CA MET A 175 -11.29 9.68 13.44
C MET A 175 -11.07 8.38 12.66
N VAL A 176 -11.62 8.32 11.45
CA VAL A 176 -11.40 7.21 10.50
C VAL A 176 -9.99 7.34 9.91
N LEU A 177 -9.08 6.44 10.28
CA LEU A 177 -7.74 6.40 9.72
C LEU A 177 -7.79 5.72 8.34
N GLY A 178 -7.49 6.45 7.27
CA GLY A 178 -7.48 5.95 5.89
C GLY A 178 -8.44 6.68 4.97
N SER A 179 -8.72 6.08 3.81
CA SER A 179 -9.62 6.64 2.80
C SER A 179 -11.00 5.97 2.89
N PRO A 180 -11.96 6.49 3.69
CA PRO A 180 -13.23 5.83 3.97
C PRO A 180 -14.07 5.58 2.71
N ALA A 181 -13.86 6.37 1.65
CA ALA A 181 -14.56 6.26 0.39
C ALA A 181 -14.37 4.91 -0.36
N TYR A 182 -13.34 4.14 0.01
CA TYR A 182 -13.03 2.84 -0.60
C TYR A 182 -13.30 1.67 0.35
N LEU A 183 -13.73 1.95 1.59
CA LEU A 183 -13.90 0.95 2.62
C LEU A 183 -15.18 0.13 2.39
N ALA A 184 -15.06 -1.19 2.42
CA ALA A 184 -16.21 -2.08 2.31
C ALA A 184 -17.11 -1.99 3.57
N PRO A 185 -18.44 -2.08 3.43
CA PRO A 185 -19.38 -1.87 4.53
C PRO A 185 -19.18 -2.84 5.69
N GLU A 186 -18.84 -4.10 5.43
CA GLU A 186 -18.55 -5.10 6.46
C GLU A 186 -17.33 -4.75 7.33
N ARG A 187 -16.43 -3.89 6.83
CA ARG A 187 -15.29 -3.38 7.59
C ARG A 187 -15.64 -2.25 8.55
N VAL A 188 -16.83 -1.69 8.42
CA VAL A 188 -17.38 -0.67 9.33
C VAL A 188 -18.21 -1.31 10.44
N THR A 189 -18.76 -2.51 10.17
CA THR A 189 -19.72 -3.19 11.05
C THR A 189 -19.14 -4.41 11.81
N ASP A 190 -17.81 -4.46 11.97
CA ASP A 190 -17.10 -5.61 12.60
C ASP A 190 -17.43 -6.98 11.98
N GLY A 191 -17.83 -7.00 10.72
CA GLY A 191 -18.09 -8.22 9.97
C GLY A 191 -16.79 -8.97 9.61
N ALA A 192 -16.94 -10.25 9.26
CA ALA A 192 -15.82 -11.06 8.79
C ALA A 192 -15.25 -10.48 7.50
N VAL A 193 -14.00 -10.01 7.54
CA VAL A 193 -13.31 -9.43 6.38
C VAL A 193 -12.74 -10.55 5.52
N GLY A 194 -13.21 -10.63 4.28
CA GLY A 194 -12.77 -11.62 3.27
C GLY A 194 -12.37 -10.97 1.94
N PRO A 195 -12.11 -11.79 0.91
CA PRO A 195 -11.80 -11.33 -0.44
C PRO A 195 -12.80 -10.33 -1.03
N ALA A 196 -14.08 -10.41 -0.64
CA ALA A 196 -15.13 -9.52 -1.10
C ALA A 196 -14.85 -8.04 -0.75
N ALA A 197 -14.20 -7.77 0.40
CA ALA A 197 -13.84 -6.42 0.79
C ALA A 197 -12.85 -5.76 -0.19
N ASP A 198 -11.89 -6.52 -0.72
CA ASP A 198 -10.95 -6.03 -1.72
C ASP A 198 -11.64 -5.77 -3.07
N LEU A 199 -12.63 -6.62 -3.43
CA LEU A 199 -13.43 -6.43 -4.66
C LEU A 199 -14.33 -5.20 -4.56
N TRP A 200 -14.93 -4.93 -3.41
CA TRP A 200 -15.65 -3.68 -3.15
C TRP A 200 -14.73 -2.47 -3.37
N SER A 201 -13.56 -2.49 -2.73
CA SER A 201 -12.58 -1.41 -2.83
C SER A 201 -12.06 -1.23 -4.27
N LEU A 202 -11.92 -2.31 -5.03
CA LEU A 202 -11.62 -2.26 -6.47
C LEU A 202 -12.76 -1.58 -7.23
N GLY A 203 -14.03 -1.94 -6.98
CA GLY A 203 -15.18 -1.29 -7.58
C GLY A 203 -15.21 0.22 -7.34
N ALA A 204 -14.99 0.65 -6.08
CA ALA A 204 -14.88 2.05 -5.72
C ALA A 204 -13.70 2.76 -6.40
N THR A 205 -12.57 2.06 -6.56
CA THR A 205 -11.38 2.55 -7.30
C THR A 205 -11.69 2.78 -8.78
N LEU A 206 -12.38 1.84 -9.43
CA LEU A 206 -12.76 1.96 -10.84
C LEU A 206 -13.83 3.03 -11.06
N TYR A 207 -14.78 3.16 -10.13
CA TYR A 207 -15.73 4.28 -10.14
C TYR A 207 -14.99 5.61 -10.14
N SER A 208 -14.03 5.79 -9.20
CA SER A 208 -13.22 7.00 -9.13
C SER A 208 -12.41 7.23 -10.41
N ALA A 209 -11.93 6.17 -11.06
CA ALA A 209 -11.18 6.25 -12.30
C ALA A 209 -12.01 6.78 -13.47
N VAL A 210 -13.30 6.42 -13.55
CA VAL A 210 -14.19 6.82 -14.64
C VAL A 210 -14.89 8.13 -14.36
N GLU A 211 -15.31 8.38 -13.10
CA GLU A 211 -16.08 9.56 -12.71
C GLU A 211 -15.20 10.74 -12.25
N GLY A 212 -13.92 10.52 -11.94
CA GLY A 212 -13.02 11.53 -11.40
C GLY A 212 -13.32 11.96 -9.96
N ARG A 213 -14.23 11.25 -9.28
CA ARG A 213 -14.65 11.50 -7.89
C ARG A 213 -14.90 10.21 -7.15
N THR A 214 -14.82 10.25 -5.83
CA THR A 214 -15.11 9.07 -5.00
C THR A 214 -16.61 8.77 -4.95
N PRO A 215 -17.03 7.48 -4.84
CA PRO A 215 -18.46 7.11 -4.87
C PRO A 215 -19.25 7.63 -3.66
N TYR A 216 -18.57 7.92 -2.55
CA TYR A 216 -19.18 8.31 -1.28
C TYR A 216 -18.68 9.66 -0.76
N SER A 217 -18.40 10.61 -1.67
CA SER A 217 -18.12 12.00 -1.26
C SER A 217 -19.40 12.65 -0.77
N ARG A 218 -19.56 12.83 0.54
CA ARG A 218 -20.54 13.81 1.06
C ARG A 218 -19.88 15.19 0.99
N SER A 219 -20.51 16.11 0.27
CA SER A 219 -20.32 17.54 0.53
C SER A 219 -20.95 17.81 1.91
N THR A 220 -20.12 18.12 2.90
CA THR A 220 -20.55 18.73 4.16
C THR A 220 -20.96 20.16 3.91
#